data_109bff397a2a66f38d63fef0fca2286f
#
_entry.id   109bff397a2a66f38d63fef0fca2286f
#
_cell.length_a   1.000
_cell.length_b   1.000
_cell.length_c   1.000
_cell.angle_alpha   90.00
_cell.angle_beta   90.00
_cell.angle_gamma   90.00
#
_symmetry.space_group_name_H-M   'P 1'
#
loop_
_entity.id
_entity.type
_entity.pdbx_description
1 polymer ?
#
loop_
_entity_poly.entity_id
_entity_poly.type
_entity_poly.pdbx_seq_one_letter_code
_entity_poly.pdbx_strand_id
1 'polypeptide(L)'
;MKSFQNFREEMEQELEALEESSLSRIVDKVKKGGMATVSAERGDKSKKENKARSKSLEKDIRGRGMGMTKATGKFVETDSEGKRKEVDERSYVVTPGKKGKRKFKKEVSKLGKKYDQDSVLIKQKPGTDKKASWLGTTDRKDAWTKKGKKTDQGKLSTKDANKPLTPGEGGTKIKNKTYQFK
;
A
#
# COMPACT_ATOMS: atom_id res chain seq x y z
N MET A 1 -31.30 30.53 -4.87
CA MET A 1 -30.23 30.04 -3.94
C MET A 1 -30.32 28.52 -3.88
N LYS A 2 -29.23 27.80 -4.18
CA LYS A 2 -29.17 26.35 -3.93
C LYS A 2 -29.23 26.12 -2.42
N SER A 3 -30.00 25.13 -1.97
CA SER A 3 -30.05 24.80 -0.55
C SER A 3 -28.72 24.19 -0.09
N PHE A 4 -28.38 24.29 1.18
CA PHE A 4 -27.19 23.68 1.75
C PHE A 4 -27.16 22.17 1.55
N GLN A 5 -28.34 21.53 1.50
CA GLN A 5 -28.46 20.10 1.19
C GLN A 5 -28.02 19.77 -0.23
N ASN A 6 -28.50 20.55 -1.24
CA ASN A 6 -28.11 20.32 -2.64
C ASN A 6 -26.60 20.51 -2.85
N PHE A 7 -26.00 21.50 -2.16
CA PHE A 7 -24.54 21.70 -2.20
C PHE A 7 -23.77 20.50 -1.62
N ARG A 8 -24.27 19.95 -0.53
CA ARG A 8 -23.67 18.80 0.12
C ARG A 8 -23.76 17.54 -0.75
N GLU A 9 -24.91 17.28 -1.36
CA GLU A 9 -25.11 16.17 -2.27
C GLU A 9 -24.23 16.29 -3.53
N GLU A 10 -24.10 17.48 -4.11
CA GLU A 10 -23.18 17.73 -5.23
C GLU A 10 -21.73 17.47 -4.83
N MET A 11 -21.30 17.93 -3.67
CA MET A 11 -19.96 17.69 -3.14
C MET A 11 -19.70 16.19 -2.89
N GLU A 12 -20.68 15.47 -2.37
CA GLU A 12 -20.56 14.02 -2.13
C GLU A 12 -20.46 13.26 -3.46
N GLN A 13 -21.28 13.63 -4.46
CA GLN A 13 -21.21 13.05 -5.81
C GLN A 13 -19.89 13.36 -6.52
N GLU A 14 -19.39 14.60 -6.42
CA GLU A 14 -18.10 14.99 -6.99
C GLU A 14 -16.93 14.26 -6.30
N LEU A 15 -17.01 14.11 -4.99
CA LEU A 15 -16.05 13.34 -4.21
C LEU A 15 -16.06 11.86 -4.62
N GLU A 16 -17.22 11.28 -4.80
CA GLU A 16 -17.40 9.88 -5.22
C GLU A 16 -16.88 9.65 -6.64
N ALA A 17 -17.14 10.55 -7.57
CA ALA A 17 -16.61 10.52 -8.94
C ALA A 17 -15.07 10.66 -8.97
N LEU A 18 -14.50 11.54 -8.14
CA LEU A 18 -13.05 11.67 -7.95
C LEU A 18 -12.44 10.41 -7.33
N GLU A 19 -13.20 9.75 -6.45
CA GLU A 19 -12.80 8.49 -5.83
C GLU A 19 -12.74 7.35 -6.83
N GLU A 20 -13.75 7.17 -7.65
CA GLU A 20 -13.77 6.18 -8.72
C GLU A 20 -12.64 6.42 -9.73
N SER A 21 -12.40 7.68 -10.10
CA SER A 21 -11.32 8.02 -11.03
C SER A 21 -9.92 7.71 -10.49
N SER A 22 -9.68 7.86 -9.19
CA SER A 22 -8.40 7.55 -8.57
C SER A 22 -8.18 6.04 -8.43
N LEU A 23 -9.25 5.27 -8.20
CA LEU A 23 -9.21 3.82 -8.10
C LEU A 23 -9.05 3.15 -9.47
N SER A 24 -9.78 3.63 -10.48
CA SER A 24 -9.64 3.16 -11.85
C SER A 24 -8.22 3.39 -12.37
N ARG A 25 -7.61 4.53 -12.06
CA ARG A 25 -6.20 4.81 -12.40
C ARG A 25 -5.22 3.83 -11.74
N ILE A 26 -5.44 3.41 -10.49
CA ILE A 26 -4.58 2.42 -9.83
C ILE A 26 -4.77 1.06 -10.49
N VAL A 27 -6.01 0.64 -10.71
CA VAL A 27 -6.32 -0.62 -11.40
C VAL A 27 -5.71 -0.64 -12.81
N ASP A 28 -5.82 0.44 -13.56
CA ASP A 28 -5.21 0.57 -14.89
C ASP A 28 -3.69 0.51 -14.85
N LYS A 29 -3.05 1.12 -13.87
CA LYS A 29 -1.61 1.03 -13.69
C LYS A 29 -1.18 -0.37 -13.29
N VAL A 30 -1.97 -1.06 -12.46
CA VAL A 30 -1.75 -2.48 -12.11
C VAL A 30 -1.89 -3.36 -13.34
N LYS A 31 -2.93 -3.13 -14.16
CA LYS A 31 -3.12 -3.83 -15.46
C LYS A 31 -1.93 -3.61 -16.40
N LYS A 32 -1.41 -2.40 -16.48
CA LYS A 32 -0.35 -2.02 -17.44
C LYS A 32 1.07 -2.35 -16.98
N GLY A 33 1.32 -2.50 -15.68
CA GLY A 33 2.70 -2.65 -15.43
C GLY A 33 3.26 -2.68 -14.03
N GLY A 34 2.48 -3.07 -13.10
CA GLY A 34 2.98 -3.34 -11.77
C GLY A 34 2.77 -2.21 -10.77
N MET A 35 2.77 -2.60 -9.53
CA MET A 35 2.65 -1.72 -8.37
C MET A 35 3.46 -2.28 -7.21
N ALA A 36 3.67 -1.44 -6.22
CA ALA A 36 4.13 -1.87 -4.90
C ALA A 36 3.39 -1.08 -3.83
N THR A 37 3.25 -1.67 -2.64
CA THR A 37 2.84 -0.94 -1.44
C THR A 37 4.04 -0.85 -0.52
N VAL A 38 4.36 0.37 -0.10
CA VAL A 38 5.51 0.69 0.75
C VAL A 38 5.05 1.56 1.90
N SER A 39 5.52 1.27 3.09
CA SER A 39 5.37 2.10 4.28
C SER A 39 6.72 2.61 4.79
N ALA A 40 6.67 3.57 5.71
CA ALA A 40 7.81 4.00 6.51
C ALA A 40 7.49 3.96 8.00
N GLU A 41 6.27 3.57 8.37
CA GLU A 41 5.85 3.50 9.77
C GLU A 41 6.40 2.22 10.43
N ARG A 42 6.60 2.29 11.74
CA ARG A 42 7.05 1.18 12.56
C ARG A 42 6.38 1.26 13.93
N GLY A 43 6.03 0.11 14.48
CA GLY A 43 5.38 0.00 15.79
C GLY A 43 6.24 0.51 16.95
N ASP A 44 7.57 0.44 16.82
CA ASP A 44 8.54 0.92 17.82
C ASP A 44 8.80 2.43 17.78
N LYS A 45 8.15 3.17 16.89
CA LYS A 45 8.31 4.62 16.72
C LYS A 45 7.08 5.39 17.18
N SER A 46 7.31 6.60 17.69
CA SER A 46 6.23 7.52 18.05
C SER A 46 5.44 7.98 16.81
N LYS A 47 4.20 8.43 17.04
CA LYS A 47 3.35 8.99 15.95
C LYS A 47 4.02 10.17 15.24
N LYS A 48 4.81 11.00 15.97
CA LYS A 48 5.53 12.14 15.40
C LYS A 48 6.67 11.67 14.48
N GLU A 49 7.44 10.69 14.91
CA GLU A 49 8.52 10.10 14.11
C GLU A 49 7.95 9.40 12.87
N ASN A 50 6.91 8.59 13.02
CA ASN A 50 6.25 7.91 11.91
C ASN A 50 5.70 8.91 10.87
N LYS A 51 5.12 10.03 11.31
CA LYS A 51 4.69 11.12 10.43
C LYS A 51 5.86 11.75 9.66
N ALA A 52 7.01 11.97 10.31
CA ALA A 52 8.21 12.49 9.66
C ALA A 52 8.80 11.49 8.67
N ARG A 53 8.88 10.21 9.02
CA ARG A 53 9.33 9.11 8.16
C ARG A 53 8.46 8.98 6.92
N SER A 54 7.12 9.02 7.09
CA SER A 54 6.17 8.97 5.97
C SER A 54 6.33 10.14 5.01
N LYS A 55 6.55 11.37 5.52
CA LYS A 55 6.86 12.54 4.67
C LYS A 55 8.19 12.37 3.90
N SER A 56 9.19 11.79 4.54
CA SER A 56 10.49 11.53 3.90
C SER A 56 10.36 10.46 2.82
N LEU A 57 9.58 9.40 3.06
CA LEU A 57 9.27 8.38 2.07
C LEU A 57 8.56 8.99 0.84
N GLU A 58 7.60 9.88 1.07
CA GLU A 58 6.89 10.58 -0.01
C GLU A 58 7.87 11.37 -0.89
N LYS A 59 8.80 12.12 -0.29
CA LYS A 59 9.86 12.84 -1.02
C LYS A 59 10.75 11.89 -1.82
N ASP A 60 11.15 10.78 -1.22
CA ASP A 60 11.99 9.78 -1.88
C ASP A 60 11.30 9.11 -3.09
N ILE A 61 10.02 8.77 -2.96
CA ILE A 61 9.22 8.20 -4.06
C ILE A 61 9.16 9.19 -5.23
N ARG A 62 8.82 10.45 -4.94
CA ARG A 62 8.75 11.52 -5.95
C ARG A 62 10.11 11.80 -6.58
N GLY A 63 11.17 11.91 -5.79
CA GLY A 63 12.53 12.13 -6.26
C GLY A 63 13.06 11.03 -7.17
N ARG A 64 12.52 9.82 -7.06
CA ARG A 64 12.80 8.68 -7.97
C ARG A 64 11.95 8.72 -9.24
N GLY A 65 11.05 9.69 -9.39
CA GLY A 65 10.16 9.83 -10.54
C GLY A 65 9.08 8.74 -10.61
N MET A 66 8.74 8.13 -9.48
CA MET A 66 7.67 7.13 -9.37
C MET A 66 6.32 7.78 -9.11
N GLY A 67 5.25 7.16 -9.61
CA GLY A 67 3.88 7.54 -9.26
C GLY A 67 3.53 7.07 -7.87
N MET A 68 2.68 7.82 -7.16
CA MET A 68 2.32 7.54 -5.78
C MET A 68 0.85 7.88 -5.51
N THR A 69 0.18 7.03 -4.75
CA THR A 69 -1.15 7.28 -4.16
C THR A 69 -1.08 6.96 -2.67
N LYS A 70 -1.60 7.85 -1.85
CA LYS A 70 -1.72 7.63 -0.39
C LYS A 70 -2.73 6.52 -0.12
N ALA A 71 -2.39 5.66 0.82
CA ALA A 71 -3.19 4.52 1.22
C ALA A 71 -3.00 4.23 2.71
N THR A 72 -3.86 3.41 3.28
CA THR A 72 -3.70 2.83 4.61
C THR A 72 -3.48 1.34 4.46
N GLY A 73 -2.35 0.84 4.91
CA GLY A 73 -2.11 -0.59 5.08
C GLY A 73 -2.89 -1.06 6.30
N LYS A 74 -3.55 -2.21 6.17
CA LYS A 74 -4.25 -2.89 7.26
C LYS A 74 -3.64 -4.26 7.44
N PHE A 75 -3.30 -4.59 8.67
CA PHE A 75 -2.71 -5.87 9.04
C PHE A 75 -3.34 -6.37 10.33
N VAL A 76 -3.32 -7.68 10.52
CA VAL A 76 -3.65 -8.29 11.80
C VAL A 76 -2.34 -8.72 12.45
N GLU A 77 -1.94 -8.02 13.49
CA GLU A 77 -0.81 -8.39 14.33
C GLU A 77 -1.29 -9.27 15.49
N THR A 78 -0.42 -10.19 15.91
CA THR A 78 -0.64 -11.01 17.11
C THR A 78 0.42 -10.59 18.12
N ASP A 79 -0.03 -10.15 19.29
CA ASP A 79 0.88 -9.79 20.39
C ASP A 79 1.49 -11.04 21.06
N SER A 80 2.36 -10.82 22.04
CA SER A 80 3.04 -11.87 22.79
C SER A 80 2.08 -12.77 23.61
N GLU A 81 0.84 -12.30 23.85
CA GLU A 81 -0.20 -13.03 24.56
C GLU A 81 -1.13 -13.81 23.61
N GLY A 82 -0.86 -13.76 22.30
CA GLY A 82 -1.70 -14.38 21.27
C GLY A 82 -2.94 -13.58 20.90
N LYS A 83 -3.13 -12.37 21.46
CA LYS A 83 -4.26 -11.50 21.16
C LYS A 83 -4.06 -10.81 19.82
N ARG A 84 -5.09 -10.82 19.02
CA ARG A 84 -5.08 -10.23 17.67
C ARG A 84 -5.57 -8.80 17.68
N LYS A 85 -4.85 -7.95 16.98
CA LYS A 85 -5.19 -6.53 16.83
C LYS A 85 -5.04 -6.13 15.35
N GLU A 86 -6.10 -5.49 14.82
CA GLU A 86 -5.99 -4.84 13.51
C GLU A 86 -5.18 -3.53 13.68
N VAL A 87 -4.17 -3.37 12.85
CA VAL A 87 -3.26 -2.21 12.86
C VAL A 87 -3.38 -1.49 11.53
N ASP A 88 -3.61 -0.20 11.61
CA ASP A 88 -3.62 0.71 10.47
C ASP A 88 -2.25 1.40 10.35
N GLU A 89 -1.65 1.36 9.17
CA GLU A 89 -0.36 1.93 8.87
C GLU A 89 -0.42 2.82 7.63
N ARG A 90 0.18 4.00 7.67
CA ARG A 90 0.28 4.84 6.47
C ARG A 90 1.14 4.16 5.43
N SER A 91 0.56 3.98 4.26
CA SER A 91 1.21 3.31 3.15
C SER A 91 1.06 4.12 1.87
N TYR A 92 1.87 3.79 0.90
CA TYR A 92 1.83 4.38 -0.43
C TYR A 92 1.75 3.28 -1.48
N VAL A 93 0.72 3.35 -2.31
CA VAL A 93 0.69 2.56 -3.55
C VAL A 93 1.59 3.27 -4.56
N VAL A 94 2.68 2.62 -4.92
CA VAL A 94 3.72 3.14 -5.79
C VAL A 94 3.65 2.46 -7.15
N THR A 95 3.85 3.21 -8.21
CA THR A 95 3.84 2.68 -9.58
C THR A 95 5.11 3.11 -10.31
N PRO A 96 5.58 2.32 -11.30
CA PRO A 96 6.68 2.72 -12.14
C PRO A 96 6.40 4.08 -12.79
N GLY A 97 7.34 5.00 -12.66
CA GLY A 97 7.30 6.28 -13.33
C GLY A 97 7.94 6.21 -14.72
N LYS A 98 8.40 7.38 -15.21
CA LYS A 98 9.06 7.51 -16.52
C LYS A 98 10.28 6.60 -16.70
N LYS A 99 10.96 6.21 -15.61
CA LYS A 99 12.13 5.30 -15.62
C LYS A 99 11.79 3.84 -15.94
N GLY A 100 10.50 3.51 -16.06
CA GLY A 100 10.01 2.20 -16.49
C GLY A 100 10.11 1.08 -15.47
N LYS A 101 9.57 -0.08 -15.86
CA LYS A 101 9.37 -1.25 -15.00
C LYS A 101 10.65 -1.99 -14.62
N ARG A 102 11.69 -1.92 -15.46
CA ARG A 102 12.92 -2.72 -15.30
C ARG A 102 13.66 -2.41 -13.99
N LYS A 103 13.71 -1.14 -13.59
CA LYS A 103 14.37 -0.71 -12.34
C LYS A 103 13.42 -0.69 -11.13
N PHE A 104 12.11 -0.79 -11.35
CA PHE A 104 11.09 -0.58 -10.32
C PHE A 104 11.28 -1.48 -9.08
N LYS A 105 11.46 -2.79 -9.28
CA LYS A 105 11.71 -3.73 -8.16
C LYS A 105 12.90 -3.30 -7.31
N LYS A 106 14.01 -2.93 -7.96
CA LYS A 106 15.24 -2.50 -7.28
C LYS A 106 15.01 -1.22 -6.46
N GLU A 107 14.30 -0.25 -7.03
CA GLU A 107 14.02 1.02 -6.35
C GLU A 107 13.07 0.84 -5.17
N VAL A 108 12.02 0.01 -5.33
CA VAL A 108 11.10 -0.32 -4.23
C VAL A 108 11.82 -1.08 -3.10
N SER A 109 12.68 -2.04 -3.44
CA SER A 109 13.49 -2.76 -2.43
C SER A 109 14.43 -1.82 -1.67
N LYS A 110 15.03 -0.84 -2.35
CA LYS A 110 15.86 0.18 -1.69
C LYS A 110 15.05 1.06 -0.73
N LEU A 111 13.80 1.40 -1.09
CA LEU A 111 12.92 2.13 -0.18
C LEU A 111 12.59 1.30 1.05
N GLY A 112 12.16 0.05 0.88
CA GLY A 112 11.90 -0.84 2.01
C GLY A 112 13.09 -0.94 2.96
N LYS A 113 14.30 -1.15 2.41
CA LYS A 113 15.54 -1.18 3.21
C LYS A 113 15.81 0.16 3.91
N LYS A 114 15.69 1.30 3.22
CA LYS A 114 15.96 2.62 3.78
C LYS A 114 15.03 2.94 4.96
N TYR A 115 13.78 2.50 4.88
CA TYR A 115 12.78 2.72 5.92
C TYR A 115 12.63 1.55 6.88
N ASP A 116 13.55 0.61 6.83
CA ASP A 116 13.66 -0.52 7.76
C ASP A 116 12.37 -1.36 7.82
N GLN A 117 11.78 -1.58 6.66
CA GLN A 117 10.63 -2.46 6.49
C GLN A 117 11.09 -3.90 6.32
N ASP A 118 10.38 -4.85 6.91
CA ASP A 118 10.68 -6.27 6.72
C ASP A 118 10.48 -6.70 5.28
N SER A 119 9.42 -6.19 4.68
CA SER A 119 9.06 -6.48 3.31
C SER A 119 8.26 -5.35 2.67
N VAL A 120 8.12 -5.41 1.38
CA VAL A 120 7.22 -4.58 0.58
C VAL A 120 6.34 -5.49 -0.28
N LEU A 121 5.06 -5.17 -0.38
CA LEU A 121 4.19 -5.86 -1.32
C LEU A 121 4.50 -5.37 -2.73
N ILE A 122 4.79 -6.30 -3.65
CA ILE A 122 5.10 -5.96 -5.04
C ILE A 122 4.34 -6.85 -6.02
N LYS A 123 3.79 -6.22 -7.05
CA LYS A 123 3.20 -6.87 -8.20
C LYS A 123 3.93 -6.43 -9.46
N GLN A 124 4.73 -7.31 -10.02
CA GLN A 124 5.60 -6.99 -11.15
C GLN A 124 4.96 -7.19 -12.51
N LYS A 125 4.23 -8.31 -12.67
CA LYS A 125 3.63 -8.68 -13.95
C LYS A 125 2.34 -7.88 -14.18
N PRO A 126 2.07 -7.43 -15.41
CA PRO A 126 0.78 -6.83 -15.76
C PRO A 126 -0.36 -7.84 -15.65
N GLY A 127 -1.59 -7.35 -15.59
CA GLY A 127 -2.80 -8.16 -15.45
C GLY A 127 -3.26 -8.34 -14.00
N THR A 128 -4.56 -8.33 -13.77
CA THR A 128 -5.16 -8.53 -12.44
C THR A 128 -5.10 -9.99 -11.99
N ASP A 129 -4.97 -10.91 -12.94
CA ASP A 129 -4.85 -12.34 -12.74
C ASP A 129 -3.49 -12.80 -12.21
N LYS A 130 -2.47 -11.92 -12.23
CA LYS A 130 -1.11 -12.24 -11.79
C LYS A 130 -0.94 -11.96 -10.29
N LYS A 131 -0.26 -12.88 -9.62
CA LYS A 131 0.00 -12.81 -8.18
C LYS A 131 0.87 -11.62 -7.80
N ALA A 132 0.60 -11.05 -6.64
CA ALA A 132 1.55 -10.21 -5.91
C ALA A 132 2.44 -11.07 -5.01
N SER A 133 3.53 -10.49 -4.53
CA SER A 133 4.44 -11.16 -3.60
C SER A 133 4.93 -10.16 -2.56
N TRP A 134 5.13 -10.63 -1.36
CA TRP A 134 5.97 -9.94 -0.39
C TRP A 134 7.43 -10.12 -0.78
N LEU A 135 8.14 -9.03 -0.94
CA LEU A 135 9.57 -8.99 -1.19
C LEU A 135 10.30 -8.57 0.08
N GLY A 136 11.06 -9.47 0.67
CA GLY A 136 11.89 -9.15 1.84
C GLY A 136 12.92 -8.07 1.52
N THR A 137 13.06 -7.10 2.42
CA THR A 137 13.92 -5.93 2.21
C THR A 137 15.03 -5.80 3.26
N THR A 138 14.95 -6.55 4.35
CA THR A 138 15.92 -6.54 5.46
C THR A 138 16.55 -7.90 5.69
N ASP A 139 17.74 -7.88 6.31
CA ASP A 139 18.45 -9.06 6.76
C ASP A 139 18.36 -9.22 8.30
N ARG A 140 17.50 -8.44 8.98
CA ARG A 140 17.32 -8.56 10.44
C ARG A 140 16.93 -9.98 10.83
N LYS A 141 17.44 -10.45 11.98
CA LYS A 141 17.19 -11.82 12.47
C LYS A 141 15.72 -12.06 12.83
N ASP A 142 15.08 -11.05 13.39
CA ASP A 142 13.67 -11.01 13.83
C ASP A 142 12.66 -10.77 12.70
N ALA A 143 13.13 -10.45 11.49
CA ALA A 143 12.24 -10.24 10.36
C ALA A 143 11.59 -11.55 9.89
N TRP A 144 10.29 -11.52 9.63
CA TRP A 144 9.53 -12.69 9.17
C TRP A 144 9.96 -13.19 7.77
N THR A 145 10.66 -12.36 7.00
CA THR A 145 11.21 -12.74 5.68
C THR A 145 12.62 -12.20 5.50
N LYS A 146 13.40 -12.84 4.65
CA LYS A 146 14.78 -12.44 4.38
C LYS A 146 14.85 -11.61 3.11
N LYS A 147 15.83 -10.71 3.04
CA LYS A 147 16.10 -9.85 1.89
C LYS A 147 16.16 -10.64 0.58
N GLY A 148 15.44 -10.15 -0.41
CA GLY A 148 15.34 -10.75 -1.73
C GLY A 148 14.42 -11.96 -1.83
N LYS A 149 14.04 -12.61 -0.71
CA LYS A 149 13.06 -13.69 -0.69
C LYS A 149 11.70 -13.17 -1.09
N LYS A 150 10.97 -13.94 -1.86
CA LYS A 150 9.58 -13.64 -2.24
C LYS A 150 8.65 -14.66 -1.63
N THR A 151 7.55 -14.18 -1.08
CA THR A 151 6.45 -15.00 -0.61
C THR A 151 5.19 -14.61 -1.37
N ASP A 152 4.58 -15.54 -2.07
CA ASP A 152 3.38 -15.28 -2.87
C ASP A 152 2.21 -14.90 -1.98
N GLN A 153 1.46 -13.87 -2.40
CA GLN A 153 0.30 -13.33 -1.68
C GLN A 153 -1.02 -13.59 -2.42
N GLY A 154 -0.96 -14.06 -3.65
CA GLY A 154 -2.15 -14.34 -4.44
C GLY A 154 -2.52 -13.25 -5.44
N LYS A 155 -3.76 -13.32 -5.95
CA LYS A 155 -4.28 -12.41 -6.97
C LYS A 155 -4.98 -11.20 -6.34
N LEU A 156 -5.05 -10.12 -7.11
CA LEU A 156 -5.77 -8.92 -6.67
C LEU A 156 -7.27 -9.21 -6.51
N SER A 157 -7.79 -8.92 -5.34
CA SER A 157 -9.21 -8.91 -5.03
C SER A 157 -9.59 -7.61 -4.33
N THR A 158 -10.86 -7.26 -4.37
CA THR A 158 -11.40 -6.12 -3.64
C THR A 158 -12.39 -6.59 -2.59
N LYS A 159 -12.37 -5.95 -1.44
CA LYS A 159 -13.27 -6.21 -0.32
C LYS A 159 -13.81 -4.87 0.17
N ASP A 160 -15.04 -4.87 0.68
CA ASP A 160 -15.59 -3.72 1.40
C ASP A 160 -14.66 -3.34 2.55
N ALA A 161 -14.35 -2.05 2.66
CA ALA A 161 -13.45 -1.54 3.69
C ALA A 161 -13.95 -1.75 5.12
N ASN A 162 -15.26 -1.94 5.27
CA ASN A 162 -15.91 -2.15 6.57
C ASN A 162 -15.91 -3.62 7.02
N LYS A 163 -15.53 -4.55 6.13
CA LYS A 163 -15.40 -5.96 6.53
C LYS A 163 -14.06 -6.18 7.23
N PRO A 164 -14.05 -6.76 8.43
CA PRO A 164 -12.82 -7.04 9.16
C PRO A 164 -11.92 -8.00 8.39
N LEU A 165 -10.62 -7.85 8.58
CA LEU A 165 -9.63 -8.77 8.03
C LEU A 165 -9.64 -10.08 8.82
N THR A 166 -9.49 -11.20 8.12
CA THR A 166 -9.26 -12.49 8.76
C THR A 166 -7.77 -12.65 9.11
N PRO A 167 -7.43 -13.53 10.06
CA PRO A 167 -6.04 -13.79 10.46
C PRO A 167 -5.14 -14.12 9.27
N GLY A 168 -3.96 -13.49 9.22
CA GLY A 168 -3.02 -13.64 8.11
C GLY A 168 -3.39 -12.86 6.85
N GLU A 169 -4.55 -12.20 6.81
CA GLU A 169 -4.90 -11.26 5.75
C GLU A 169 -4.23 -9.91 5.98
N GLY A 170 -3.71 -9.35 4.92
CA GLY A 170 -3.30 -7.95 4.83
C GLY A 170 -4.06 -7.26 3.71
N GLY A 171 -4.32 -5.99 3.87
CA GLY A 171 -5.00 -5.20 2.86
C GLY A 171 -4.44 -3.81 2.74
N THR A 172 -4.75 -3.16 1.64
CA THR A 172 -4.46 -1.75 1.42
C THR A 172 -5.78 -1.02 1.27
N LYS A 173 -6.14 -0.22 2.25
CA LYS A 173 -7.32 0.62 2.19
C LYS A 173 -7.00 1.87 1.39
N ILE A 174 -7.78 2.09 0.34
CA ILE A 174 -7.77 3.31 -0.44
C ILE A 174 -9.20 3.82 -0.41
N LYS A 175 -9.42 4.89 0.36
CA LYS A 175 -10.74 5.45 0.61
C LYS A 175 -11.70 4.38 1.17
N ASN A 176 -12.81 4.07 0.52
CA ASN A 176 -13.84 3.14 1.02
C ASN A 176 -13.66 1.69 0.56
N LYS A 177 -12.58 1.36 -0.16
CA LYS A 177 -12.31 -0.02 -0.61
C LYS A 177 -10.99 -0.54 -0.07
N THR A 178 -10.99 -1.77 0.37
CA THR A 178 -9.78 -2.51 0.75
C THR A 178 -9.39 -3.44 -0.38
N TYR A 179 -8.17 -3.28 -0.85
CA TYR A 179 -7.53 -4.13 -1.84
C TYR A 179 -6.71 -5.19 -1.11
N GLN A 180 -6.95 -6.43 -1.48
CA GLN A 180 -6.26 -7.58 -0.94
C GLN A 180 -5.67 -8.39 -2.08
N PHE A 181 -4.65 -9.18 -1.75
CA PHE A 181 -4.17 -10.22 -2.63
C PHE A 181 -4.44 -11.56 -1.96
N LYS A 182 -5.21 -12.39 -2.62
CA LYS A 182 -5.58 -13.74 -2.17
C LYS A 182 -5.22 -14.77 -3.22
#